data_f0f0f9ebf9dbd66d392a26fc2de3c11e
#
_entry.id   f0f0f9ebf9dbd66d392a26fc2de3c11e
#
_cell.length_a   1.000
_cell.length_b   1.000
_cell.length_c   1.000
_cell.angle_alpha   90.00
_cell.angle_beta   90.00
_cell.angle_gamma   90.00
#
_symmetry.space_group_name_H-M   'P 1'
#
loop_
_entity.id
_entity.type
_entity.pdbx_description
1 polymer ?
#
loop_
_entity_poly.entity_id
_entity_poly.type
_entity_poly.pdbx_seq_one_letter_code
_entity_poly.pdbx_strand_id
1 'polypeptide(L)'
;MGISGKYNLKKILVIGSNGFLGSTLCKSLLKFQLSEFELLQVQGKNDLDITNFELINSYLNQAKPDIVVNAAAFVGGISYGYKYPADLLHRNSLMALNIFESCRQNNINQLINPISNCAYPGELNVYKEEMFWDGKPHESVFYYAMTRRLIVGLGEAYFKQYNLNCTNIVMSNMYGPNDHFDEERSHALGALVKKIYDAKVNNLDSITIWGTGQPIREWLYVEDAAEAIIKSFNLKSGHNFFNVGVNKGISIIDLANLIKEQLNWKGSFKFDSSKPDGASEKRVDNYRTLKLLDWQPSTRLVDGIKLTVDWYVESQK
;
A
#
# COMPACT_ATOMS: atom_id res chain seq x y z
N MET A 1 25.60 41.35 -11.79
CA MET A 1 24.60 41.33 -10.72
C MET A 1 23.85 40.02 -10.87
N GLY A 2 24.24 39.01 -10.12
CA GLY A 2 23.61 37.70 -10.18
C GLY A 2 22.34 37.68 -9.34
N ILE A 3 21.18 37.51 -9.96
CA ILE A 3 19.94 37.27 -9.28
C ILE A 3 19.94 35.78 -8.88
N SER A 4 20.44 35.46 -7.69
CA SER A 4 20.20 34.15 -7.07
C SER A 4 18.75 34.12 -6.56
N GLY A 5 17.82 33.90 -7.48
CA GLY A 5 16.48 33.50 -7.08
C GLY A 5 16.61 32.15 -6.38
N LYS A 6 16.47 32.12 -5.05
CA LYS A 6 16.22 30.88 -4.31
C LYS A 6 14.90 30.33 -4.83
N TYR A 7 14.95 29.38 -5.78
CA TYR A 7 13.79 28.55 -6.07
C TYR A 7 13.46 27.83 -4.76
N ASN A 8 12.32 28.15 -4.19
CA ASN A 8 11.82 27.41 -3.03
C ASN A 8 11.38 26.03 -3.54
N LEU A 9 12.26 25.05 -3.37
CA LEU A 9 11.95 23.64 -3.71
C LEU A 9 10.73 23.20 -2.90
N LYS A 10 9.76 22.57 -3.54
CA LYS A 10 8.64 21.93 -2.81
C LYS A 10 9.20 20.86 -1.89
N LYS A 11 8.73 20.82 -0.64
CA LYS A 11 9.13 19.83 0.34
C LYS A 11 8.10 18.69 0.39
N ILE A 12 8.54 17.48 0.17
CA ILE A 12 7.72 16.27 0.26
C ILE A 12 8.16 15.47 1.47
N LEU A 13 7.27 15.29 2.43
CA LEU A 13 7.48 14.42 3.58
C LEU A 13 6.85 13.06 3.33
N VAL A 14 7.63 11.98 3.42
CA VAL A 14 7.14 10.60 3.41
C VAL A 14 7.23 10.03 4.83
N ILE A 15 6.08 9.82 5.47
CA ILE A 15 5.96 9.16 6.77
C ILE A 15 5.85 7.65 6.52
N GLY A 16 6.69 6.86 7.21
CA GLY A 16 6.82 5.41 6.96
C GLY A 16 7.73 5.10 5.77
N SER A 17 8.75 5.92 5.55
CA SER A 17 9.70 5.84 4.43
C SER A 17 10.59 4.59 4.43
N ASN A 18 10.65 3.84 5.54
CA ASN A 18 11.35 2.55 5.64
C ASN A 18 10.44 1.34 5.34
N GLY A 19 9.12 1.54 5.22
CA GLY A 19 8.16 0.50 4.88
C GLY A 19 8.21 0.11 3.39
N PHE A 20 7.53 -0.97 3.03
CA PHE A 20 7.48 -1.51 1.67
C PHE A 20 7.14 -0.43 0.61
N LEU A 21 5.96 0.20 0.72
CA LEU A 21 5.55 1.26 -0.20
C LEU A 21 6.39 2.54 -0.01
N GLY A 22 6.64 2.95 1.23
CA GLY A 22 7.34 4.20 1.52
C GLY A 22 8.78 4.21 1.00
N SER A 23 9.52 3.11 1.14
CA SER A 23 10.89 3.01 0.63
C SER A 23 10.94 3.02 -0.90
N THR A 24 9.97 2.37 -1.55
CA THR A 24 9.85 2.40 -3.01
C THR A 24 9.49 3.80 -3.50
N LEU A 25 8.56 4.48 -2.84
CA LEU A 25 8.19 5.86 -3.16
C LEU A 25 9.40 6.81 -3.05
N CYS A 26 10.18 6.71 -1.96
CA CYS A 26 11.38 7.52 -1.79
C CYS A 26 12.41 7.26 -2.91
N LYS A 27 12.64 5.99 -3.26
CA LYS A 27 13.53 5.62 -4.39
C LYS A 27 13.02 6.18 -5.71
N SER A 28 11.72 6.10 -5.98
CA SER A 28 11.11 6.64 -7.20
C SER A 28 11.24 8.16 -7.26
N LEU A 29 10.99 8.88 -6.16
CA LEU A 29 11.18 10.32 -6.09
C LEU A 29 12.62 10.74 -6.40
N LEU A 30 13.60 9.99 -5.91
CA LEU A 30 15.02 10.27 -6.19
C LEU A 30 15.40 9.94 -7.64
N LYS A 31 14.84 8.87 -8.24
CA LYS A 31 15.09 8.50 -9.64
C LYS A 31 14.57 9.55 -10.63
N PHE A 32 13.42 10.12 -10.38
CA PHE A 32 12.81 11.14 -11.24
C PHE A 32 13.62 12.46 -11.26
N GLN A 33 14.78 12.53 -10.53
CA GLN A 33 15.67 13.70 -10.45
C GLN A 33 14.84 15.00 -10.37
N LEU A 34 13.86 15.00 -9.52
CA LEU A 34 13.02 16.17 -9.31
C LEU A 34 13.91 17.20 -8.59
N SER A 35 14.77 17.89 -9.35
CA SER A 35 15.54 19.06 -8.89
C SER A 35 14.64 20.14 -8.28
N GLU A 36 13.32 19.92 -8.32
CA GLU A 36 12.25 20.79 -7.83
C GLU A 36 11.75 20.41 -6.43
N PHE A 37 12.21 19.27 -5.85
CA PHE A 37 11.71 18.80 -4.55
C PHE A 37 12.84 18.52 -3.55
N GLU A 38 12.57 18.85 -2.29
CA GLU A 38 13.32 18.39 -1.12
C GLU A 38 12.56 17.21 -0.50
N LEU A 39 13.20 16.04 -0.43
CA LEU A 39 12.61 14.83 0.17
C LEU A 39 12.94 14.77 1.65
N LEU A 40 11.91 14.81 2.49
CA LEU A 40 11.99 14.58 3.93
C LEU A 40 11.46 13.17 4.23
N GLN A 41 12.13 12.45 5.12
CA GLN A 41 11.83 11.05 5.43
C GLN A 41 11.65 10.84 6.93
N VAL A 42 10.58 10.16 7.31
CA VAL A 42 10.36 9.62 8.65
C VAL A 42 10.26 8.10 8.52
N GLN A 43 11.29 7.39 8.97
CA GLN A 43 11.43 5.95 8.76
C GLN A 43 10.50 5.14 9.68
N GLY A 44 10.38 5.54 10.95
CA GLY A 44 9.56 4.81 11.89
C GLY A 44 9.49 5.49 13.26
N LYS A 45 8.96 4.77 14.24
CA LYS A 45 8.68 5.30 15.60
C LYS A 45 9.92 5.87 16.28
N ASN A 46 11.11 5.34 16.02
CA ASN A 46 12.35 5.81 16.63
C ASN A 46 12.77 7.19 16.09
N ASP A 47 12.42 7.52 14.84
CA ASP A 47 12.67 8.84 14.28
C ASP A 47 11.61 9.83 14.74
N LEU A 48 10.32 9.41 14.67
CA LEU A 48 9.18 10.22 15.05
C LEU A 48 8.00 9.33 15.46
N ASP A 49 7.62 9.40 16.73
CA ASP A 49 6.42 8.71 17.20
C ASP A 49 5.15 9.49 16.78
N ILE A 50 4.59 9.13 15.64
CA ILE A 50 3.36 9.75 15.12
C ILE A 50 2.09 9.40 15.91
N THR A 51 2.18 8.53 16.92
CA THR A 51 1.11 8.33 17.90
C THR A 51 1.11 9.39 19.00
N ASN A 52 2.18 10.18 19.09
CA ASN A 52 2.29 11.34 19.97
C ASN A 52 2.01 12.63 19.16
N PHE A 53 0.90 13.30 19.47
CA PHE A 53 0.47 14.51 18.77
C PHE A 53 1.49 15.64 18.83
N GLU A 54 2.05 15.91 20.01
CA GLU A 54 3.00 17.02 20.20
C GLU A 54 4.27 16.85 19.36
N LEU A 55 4.76 15.58 19.25
CA LEU A 55 5.95 15.30 18.46
C LEU A 55 5.71 15.53 16.97
N ILE A 56 4.64 14.98 16.40
CA ILE A 56 4.36 15.16 14.96
C ILE A 56 4.00 16.61 14.66
N ASN A 57 3.24 17.28 15.51
CA ASN A 57 2.86 18.67 15.31
C ASN A 57 4.09 19.60 15.32
N SER A 58 5.00 19.42 16.29
CA SER A 58 6.26 20.15 16.35
C SER A 58 7.15 19.87 15.14
N TYR A 59 7.24 18.61 14.71
CA TYR A 59 8.01 18.21 13.53
C TYR A 59 7.49 18.92 12.26
N LEU A 60 6.18 18.88 12.00
CA LEU A 60 5.58 19.55 10.84
C LEU A 60 5.76 21.07 10.89
N ASN A 61 5.68 21.67 12.08
CA ASN A 61 5.93 23.10 12.25
C ASN A 61 7.37 23.51 11.89
N GLN A 62 8.34 22.68 12.21
CA GLN A 62 9.75 22.94 11.90
C GLN A 62 10.09 22.61 10.44
N ALA A 63 9.66 21.46 9.95
CA ALA A 63 9.97 20.95 8.61
C ALA A 63 9.23 21.72 7.50
N LYS A 64 8.00 22.14 7.77
CA LYS A 64 7.08 22.86 6.85
C LYS A 64 7.00 22.20 5.47
N PRO A 65 6.61 20.92 5.39
CA PRO A 65 6.45 20.26 4.09
C PRO A 65 5.24 20.85 3.34
N ASP A 66 5.34 20.89 2.01
CA ASP A 66 4.22 21.25 1.12
C ASP A 66 3.27 20.07 0.94
N ILE A 67 3.84 18.86 0.87
CA ILE A 67 3.10 17.60 0.68
C ILE A 67 3.50 16.63 1.77
N VAL A 68 2.52 16.00 2.41
CA VAL A 68 2.71 14.88 3.34
C VAL A 68 2.13 13.62 2.71
N VAL A 69 2.94 12.57 2.57
CA VAL A 69 2.49 11.24 2.17
C VAL A 69 2.53 10.32 3.39
N ASN A 70 1.36 9.86 3.81
CA ASN A 70 1.20 8.96 4.95
C ASN A 70 1.26 7.50 4.49
N ALA A 71 2.47 6.96 4.32
CA ALA A 71 2.70 5.54 4.02
C ALA A 71 2.85 4.68 5.29
N ALA A 72 2.69 5.26 6.48
CA ALA A 72 2.76 4.53 7.73
C ALA A 72 1.48 3.75 8.03
N ALA A 73 1.65 2.51 8.46
CA ALA A 73 0.57 1.67 8.96
C ALA A 73 1.10 0.69 9.99
N PHE A 74 0.34 0.47 11.04
CA PHE A 74 0.53 -0.65 11.94
C PHE A 74 -0.29 -1.82 11.39
N VAL A 75 0.38 -2.79 10.77
CA VAL A 75 -0.27 -3.87 10.01
C VAL A 75 0.39 -5.22 10.31
N GLY A 76 -0.37 -6.27 10.19
CA GLY A 76 0.08 -7.66 10.26
C GLY A 76 -0.81 -8.53 9.37
N GLY A 77 -0.47 -9.81 9.24
CA GLY A 77 -1.29 -10.78 8.52
C GLY A 77 -2.65 -11.02 9.21
N ILE A 78 -3.50 -11.84 8.60
CA ILE A 78 -4.84 -12.16 9.09
C ILE A 78 -4.81 -12.69 10.53
N SER A 79 -3.88 -13.59 10.84
CA SER A 79 -3.71 -14.16 12.20
C SER A 79 -3.40 -13.08 13.24
N TYR A 80 -2.59 -12.09 12.87
CA TYR A 80 -2.28 -10.94 13.72
C TYR A 80 -3.54 -10.08 13.99
N GLY A 81 -4.38 -9.90 12.97
CA GLY A 81 -5.65 -9.18 13.08
C GLY A 81 -6.63 -9.80 14.07
N TYR A 82 -6.72 -11.11 14.10
CA TYR A 82 -7.53 -11.83 15.08
C TYR A 82 -6.95 -11.75 16.49
N LYS A 83 -5.63 -11.76 16.64
CA LYS A 83 -4.97 -11.76 17.94
C LYS A 83 -4.95 -10.39 18.60
N TYR A 84 -4.79 -9.30 17.82
CA TYR A 84 -4.59 -7.94 18.32
C TYR A 84 -5.56 -6.91 17.69
N PRO A 85 -6.89 -7.14 17.73
CA PRO A 85 -7.84 -6.26 17.04
C PRO A 85 -7.90 -4.85 17.62
N ALA A 86 -7.80 -4.71 18.96
CA ALA A 86 -7.81 -3.42 19.63
C ALA A 86 -6.57 -2.59 19.29
N ASP A 87 -5.37 -3.22 19.28
CA ASP A 87 -4.12 -2.54 18.92
C ASP A 87 -4.15 -2.04 17.48
N LEU A 88 -4.65 -2.85 16.55
CA LEU A 88 -4.80 -2.45 15.14
C LEU A 88 -5.71 -1.24 14.99
N LEU A 89 -6.88 -1.28 15.64
CA LEU A 89 -7.84 -0.18 15.58
C LEU A 89 -7.26 1.08 16.27
N HIS A 90 -6.79 0.94 17.49
CA HIS A 90 -6.31 2.06 18.31
C HIS A 90 -5.12 2.78 17.67
N ARG A 91 -4.03 2.05 17.40
CA ARG A 91 -2.78 2.67 16.91
C ARG A 91 -2.95 3.33 15.55
N ASN A 92 -3.62 2.66 14.60
CA ASN A 92 -3.85 3.25 13.28
C ASN A 92 -4.80 4.46 13.34
N SER A 93 -5.84 4.42 14.18
CA SER A 93 -6.73 5.57 14.37
C SER A 93 -5.99 6.75 14.97
N LEU A 94 -5.17 6.52 16.01
CA LEU A 94 -4.40 7.57 16.66
C LEU A 94 -3.39 8.22 15.71
N MET A 95 -2.65 7.41 14.93
CA MET A 95 -1.76 7.92 13.89
C MET A 95 -2.51 8.79 12.87
N ALA A 96 -3.66 8.32 12.37
CA ALA A 96 -4.45 9.07 11.41
C ALA A 96 -4.93 10.41 11.98
N LEU A 97 -5.54 10.42 13.17
CA LEU A 97 -6.04 11.61 13.83
C LEU A 97 -4.91 12.65 14.04
N ASN A 98 -3.77 12.20 14.54
CA ASN A 98 -2.62 13.07 14.79
C ASN A 98 -2.06 13.70 13.49
N ILE A 99 -1.94 12.90 12.42
CA ILE A 99 -1.44 13.39 11.12
C ILE A 99 -2.39 14.44 10.55
N PHE A 100 -3.70 14.19 10.53
CA PHE A 100 -4.69 15.12 9.98
C PHE A 100 -4.70 16.44 10.75
N GLU A 101 -4.76 16.37 12.08
CA GLU A 101 -4.80 17.57 12.91
C GLU A 101 -3.49 18.36 12.84
N SER A 102 -2.34 17.67 12.84
CA SER A 102 -1.04 18.36 12.66
C SER A 102 -0.91 19.00 11.29
N CYS A 103 -1.38 18.35 10.21
CA CYS A 103 -1.41 18.94 8.88
C CYS A 103 -2.28 20.21 8.85
N ARG A 104 -3.45 20.18 9.47
CA ARG A 104 -4.34 21.35 9.58
C ARG A 104 -3.69 22.50 10.33
N GLN A 105 -3.13 22.22 11.52
CA GLN A 105 -2.53 23.28 12.37
C GLN A 105 -1.32 23.95 11.72
N ASN A 106 -0.59 23.20 10.90
CA ASN A 106 0.60 23.69 10.21
C ASN A 106 0.34 24.17 8.77
N ASN A 107 -0.93 24.28 8.36
CA ASN A 107 -1.34 24.74 7.03
C ASN A 107 -0.65 23.95 5.89
N ILE A 108 -0.55 22.62 6.03
CA ILE A 108 0.01 21.76 4.98
C ILE A 108 -0.89 21.82 3.74
N ASN A 109 -0.29 22.02 2.57
CA ASN A 109 -1.03 22.19 1.32
C ASN A 109 -1.74 20.92 0.87
N GLN A 110 -1.11 19.74 1.08
CA GLN A 110 -1.66 18.48 0.60
C GLN A 110 -1.27 17.31 1.48
N LEU A 111 -2.27 16.49 1.84
CA LEU A 111 -2.10 15.20 2.53
C LEU A 111 -2.52 14.05 1.59
N ILE A 112 -1.64 13.07 1.38
CA ILE A 112 -1.90 11.90 0.53
C ILE A 112 -1.84 10.64 1.39
N ASN A 113 -2.89 9.83 1.30
CA ASN A 113 -3.04 8.60 2.06
C ASN A 113 -3.25 7.40 1.12
N PRO A 114 -2.28 6.51 0.99
CA PRO A 114 -2.52 5.17 0.46
C PRO A 114 -3.46 4.39 1.38
N ILE A 115 -4.54 3.85 0.81
CA ILE A 115 -5.59 3.11 1.50
C ILE A 115 -5.57 1.67 0.99
N SER A 116 -5.63 0.69 1.88
CA SER A 116 -5.78 -0.71 1.46
C SER A 116 -7.18 -0.98 0.93
N ASN A 117 -7.30 -1.73 -0.15
CA ASN A 117 -8.58 -2.19 -0.72
C ASN A 117 -9.42 -3.04 0.23
N CYS A 118 -8.84 -3.54 1.32
CA CYS A 118 -9.57 -4.26 2.37
C CYS A 118 -10.65 -3.39 3.06
N ALA A 119 -10.60 -2.06 2.87
CA ALA A 119 -11.61 -1.13 3.34
C ALA A 119 -12.96 -1.23 2.61
N TYR A 120 -12.99 -1.84 1.42
CA TYR A 120 -14.24 -2.10 0.71
C TYR A 120 -15.11 -3.15 1.41
N PRO A 121 -16.42 -3.21 1.11
CA PRO A 121 -17.29 -4.28 1.57
C PRO A 121 -16.73 -5.67 1.20
N GLY A 122 -16.79 -6.60 2.15
CA GLY A 122 -16.23 -7.94 1.99
C GLY A 122 -16.90 -8.80 0.92
N GLU A 123 -18.18 -8.53 0.64
CA GLU A 123 -19.01 -9.26 -0.31
C GLU A 123 -18.77 -8.89 -1.78
N LEU A 124 -18.08 -7.76 -2.04
CA LEU A 124 -17.86 -7.30 -3.39
C LEU A 124 -16.70 -8.04 -4.06
N ASN A 125 -16.87 -8.38 -5.35
CA ASN A 125 -15.83 -8.95 -6.19
C ASN A 125 -15.02 -7.85 -6.92
N VAL A 126 -15.71 -6.80 -7.37
CA VAL A 126 -15.10 -5.64 -8.05
C VAL A 126 -15.36 -4.40 -7.22
N TYR A 127 -14.31 -3.72 -6.85
CA TYR A 127 -14.35 -2.54 -6.00
C TYR A 127 -14.44 -1.27 -6.85
N LYS A 128 -15.58 -0.57 -6.75
CA LYS A 128 -15.82 0.74 -7.37
C LYS A 128 -15.97 1.79 -6.28
N GLU A 129 -15.48 3.00 -6.50
CA GLU A 129 -15.44 4.05 -5.48
C GLU A 129 -16.83 4.38 -4.92
N GLU A 130 -17.87 4.35 -5.74
CA GLU A 130 -19.26 4.58 -5.31
C GLU A 130 -19.78 3.53 -4.34
N MET A 131 -19.20 2.32 -4.33
CA MET A 131 -19.61 1.20 -3.48
C MET A 131 -18.81 1.13 -2.16
N PHE A 132 -17.94 2.09 -1.90
CA PHE A 132 -17.01 2.02 -0.76
C PHE A 132 -17.72 1.93 0.60
N TRP A 133 -18.91 2.54 0.71
CA TRP A 133 -19.70 2.60 1.94
C TRP A 133 -20.88 1.61 2.01
N ASP A 134 -21.12 0.79 0.99
CA ASP A 134 -22.33 -0.02 0.82
C ASP A 134 -22.45 -1.20 1.79
N GLY A 135 -21.40 -1.56 2.52
CA GLY A 135 -21.44 -2.69 3.44
C GLY A 135 -20.24 -2.75 4.38
N LYS A 136 -20.17 -3.81 5.16
CA LYS A 136 -19.08 -4.04 6.12
C LYS A 136 -17.84 -4.59 5.41
N PRO A 137 -16.62 -4.19 5.81
CA PRO A 137 -15.41 -4.90 5.44
C PRO A 137 -15.46 -6.38 5.86
N HIS A 138 -14.68 -7.23 5.21
CA HIS A 138 -14.59 -8.63 5.59
C HIS A 138 -14.08 -8.78 7.02
N GLU A 139 -14.65 -9.74 7.80
CA GLU A 139 -14.38 -9.87 9.24
C GLU A 139 -12.89 -10.10 9.55
N SER A 140 -12.17 -10.85 8.71
CA SER A 140 -10.74 -11.15 8.90
C SER A 140 -9.81 -9.92 8.91
N VAL A 141 -10.28 -8.79 8.39
CA VAL A 141 -9.53 -7.53 8.29
C VAL A 141 -10.31 -6.34 8.86
N PHE A 142 -11.44 -6.59 9.50
CA PHE A 142 -12.43 -5.60 9.88
C PHE A 142 -11.84 -4.40 10.64
N TYR A 143 -11.09 -4.65 11.70
CA TYR A 143 -10.56 -3.57 12.56
C TYR A 143 -9.53 -2.70 11.85
N TYR A 144 -8.66 -3.31 11.04
CA TYR A 144 -7.74 -2.55 10.19
C TYR A 144 -8.49 -1.77 9.11
N ALA A 145 -9.44 -2.41 8.44
CA ALA A 145 -10.25 -1.79 7.39
C ALA A 145 -11.05 -0.59 7.90
N MET A 146 -11.58 -0.65 9.13
CA MET A 146 -12.27 0.49 9.75
C MET A 146 -11.36 1.70 9.93
N THR A 147 -10.06 1.50 10.22
CA THR A 147 -9.12 2.63 10.29
C THR A 147 -8.84 3.25 8.93
N ARG A 148 -8.87 2.44 7.86
CA ARG A 148 -8.74 2.95 6.48
C ARG A 148 -9.98 3.76 6.07
N ARG A 149 -11.18 3.31 6.46
CA ARG A 149 -12.42 4.10 6.30
C ARG A 149 -12.39 5.40 7.09
N LEU A 150 -11.88 5.37 8.32
CA LEU A 150 -11.69 6.59 9.13
C LEU A 150 -10.85 7.62 8.37
N ILE A 151 -9.75 7.22 7.75
CA ILE A 151 -8.89 8.13 6.95
C ILE A 151 -9.67 8.78 5.80
N VAL A 152 -10.51 8.02 5.10
CA VAL A 152 -11.34 8.56 4.00
C VAL A 152 -12.35 9.58 4.55
N GLY A 153 -13.02 9.26 5.66
CA GLY A 153 -13.96 10.17 6.32
C GLY A 153 -13.28 11.44 6.85
N LEU A 154 -12.08 11.32 7.46
CA LEU A 154 -11.29 12.46 7.88
C LEU A 154 -10.91 13.34 6.68
N GLY A 155 -10.48 12.76 5.57
CA GLY A 155 -10.13 13.51 4.35
C GLY A 155 -11.27 14.37 3.85
N GLU A 156 -12.48 13.82 3.79
CA GLU A 156 -13.68 14.56 3.40
C GLU A 156 -14.04 15.67 4.41
N ALA A 157 -14.03 15.35 5.71
CA ALA A 157 -14.41 16.28 6.77
C ALA A 157 -13.42 17.46 6.88
N TYR A 158 -12.10 17.18 6.86
CA TYR A 158 -11.08 18.21 6.97
C TYR A 158 -11.02 19.11 5.72
N PHE A 159 -11.29 18.56 4.54
CA PHE A 159 -11.44 19.37 3.36
C PHE A 159 -12.66 20.30 3.45
N LYS A 160 -13.84 19.77 3.82
CA LYS A 160 -15.07 20.57 3.94
C LYS A 160 -14.96 21.70 4.97
N GLN A 161 -14.30 21.46 6.10
CA GLN A 161 -14.27 22.40 7.20
C GLN A 161 -13.05 23.33 7.14
N TYR A 162 -11.90 22.85 6.70
CA TYR A 162 -10.63 23.57 6.81
C TYR A 162 -9.90 23.76 5.48
N ASN A 163 -10.47 23.29 4.37
CA ASN A 163 -9.83 23.28 3.04
C ASN A 163 -8.48 22.54 2.99
N LEU A 164 -8.26 21.55 3.87
CA LEU A 164 -7.08 20.69 3.78
C LEU A 164 -7.24 19.77 2.56
N ASN A 165 -6.42 19.99 1.53
CA ASN A 165 -6.45 19.10 0.36
C ASN A 165 -6.03 17.68 0.76
N CYS A 166 -6.88 16.72 0.46
CA CYS A 166 -6.66 15.34 0.82
C CYS A 166 -6.86 14.41 -0.39
N THR A 167 -5.89 13.55 -0.65
CA THR A 167 -5.99 12.52 -1.67
C THR A 167 -5.91 11.15 -1.01
N ASN A 168 -6.99 10.40 -1.04
CA ASN A 168 -7.10 9.03 -0.54
C ASN A 168 -7.07 8.07 -1.73
N ILE A 169 -6.03 7.25 -1.83
CA ILE A 169 -5.78 6.37 -2.98
C ILE A 169 -5.94 4.93 -2.53
N VAL A 170 -7.01 4.26 -2.98
CA VAL A 170 -7.23 2.85 -2.65
C VAL A 170 -6.37 1.98 -3.54
N MET A 171 -5.36 1.35 -2.94
CA MET A 171 -4.42 0.47 -3.62
C MET A 171 -4.94 -0.97 -3.66
N SER A 172 -4.81 -1.64 -4.78
CA SER A 172 -4.98 -3.08 -4.90
C SER A 172 -3.86 -3.81 -4.14
N ASN A 173 -3.85 -5.16 -4.13
CA ASN A 173 -2.81 -5.89 -3.41
C ASN A 173 -1.44 -5.60 -4.05
N MET A 174 -0.59 -4.91 -3.30
CA MET A 174 0.76 -4.59 -3.77
C MET A 174 1.71 -5.77 -3.58
N TYR A 175 2.71 -5.87 -4.45
CA TYR A 175 3.81 -6.82 -4.38
C TYR A 175 5.08 -6.23 -4.99
N GLY A 176 6.24 -6.76 -4.63
CA GLY A 176 7.52 -6.30 -5.18
C GLY A 176 8.71 -6.57 -4.26
N PRO A 177 9.90 -6.08 -4.63
CA PRO A 177 11.07 -6.06 -3.76
C PRO A 177 10.81 -5.33 -2.44
N ASN A 178 11.41 -5.80 -1.35
CA ASN A 178 11.24 -5.30 0.02
C ASN A 178 9.83 -5.52 0.63
N ASP A 179 8.98 -6.37 0.04
CA ASP A 179 7.75 -6.82 0.70
C ASP A 179 8.08 -7.76 1.88
N HIS A 180 7.07 -8.10 2.67
CA HIS A 180 7.19 -9.08 3.75
C HIS A 180 6.97 -10.49 3.23
N PHE A 181 7.92 -11.38 3.52
CA PHE A 181 7.87 -12.79 3.10
C PHE A 181 7.71 -13.77 4.29
N ASP A 182 7.71 -13.24 5.52
CA ASP A 182 7.49 -14.04 6.74
C ASP A 182 6.02 -14.46 6.88
N GLU A 183 5.77 -15.61 7.58
CA GLU A 183 4.44 -16.19 7.71
C GLU A 183 3.42 -15.29 8.43
N GLU A 184 3.88 -14.42 9.32
CA GLU A 184 3.00 -13.57 10.13
C GLU A 184 2.51 -12.31 9.38
N ARG A 185 3.32 -11.79 8.45
CA ARG A 185 3.06 -10.48 7.82
C ARG A 185 2.85 -10.56 6.32
N SER A 186 3.27 -11.64 5.68
CA SER A 186 3.21 -11.73 4.21
C SER A 186 1.79 -11.78 3.68
N HIS A 187 1.61 -11.15 2.52
CA HIS A 187 0.47 -11.40 1.66
C HIS A 187 0.67 -12.69 0.85
N ALA A 188 -0.39 -13.18 0.19
CA ALA A 188 -0.38 -14.47 -0.50
C ALA A 188 0.77 -14.62 -1.51
N LEU A 189 1.14 -13.56 -2.26
CA LEU A 189 2.24 -13.61 -3.22
C LEU A 189 3.60 -13.80 -2.51
N GLY A 190 3.89 -12.99 -1.50
CA GLY A 190 5.13 -13.11 -0.71
C GLY A 190 5.24 -14.48 -0.03
N ALA A 191 4.14 -14.98 0.56
CA ALA A 191 4.08 -16.31 1.16
C ALA A 191 4.37 -17.41 0.14
N LEU A 192 3.82 -17.32 -1.08
CA LEU A 192 4.08 -18.29 -2.15
C LEU A 192 5.53 -18.24 -2.62
N VAL A 193 6.11 -17.05 -2.79
CA VAL A 193 7.54 -16.93 -3.18
C VAL A 193 8.42 -17.64 -2.16
N LYS A 194 8.25 -17.31 -0.87
CA LYS A 194 9.02 -17.96 0.20
C LYS A 194 8.83 -19.48 0.19
N LYS A 195 7.59 -19.93 0.18
CA LYS A 195 7.26 -21.37 0.28
C LYS A 195 7.83 -22.20 -0.87
N ILE A 196 7.77 -21.65 -2.10
CA ILE A 196 8.32 -22.32 -3.29
C ILE A 196 9.86 -22.28 -3.28
N TYR A 197 10.44 -21.15 -2.83
CA TYR A 197 11.89 -21.05 -2.66
C TYR A 197 12.42 -22.05 -1.63
N ASP A 198 11.80 -22.10 -0.45
CA ASP A 198 12.19 -23.06 0.60
C ASP A 198 12.05 -24.51 0.12
N ALA A 199 11.00 -24.82 -0.64
CA ALA A 199 10.82 -26.14 -1.23
C ALA A 199 11.93 -26.48 -2.23
N LYS A 200 12.35 -25.52 -3.06
CA LYS A 200 13.47 -25.70 -3.98
C LYS A 200 14.79 -25.97 -3.24
N VAL A 201 15.11 -25.15 -2.25
CA VAL A 201 16.35 -25.27 -1.47
C VAL A 201 16.43 -26.59 -0.70
N ASN A 202 15.29 -27.03 -0.16
CA ASN A 202 15.20 -28.29 0.60
C ASN A 202 14.89 -29.52 -0.27
N ASN A 203 14.90 -29.38 -1.60
CA ASN A 203 14.62 -30.47 -2.56
C ASN A 203 13.28 -31.20 -2.30
N LEU A 204 12.24 -30.45 -1.93
CA LEU A 204 10.91 -31.00 -1.71
C LEU A 204 10.19 -31.23 -3.04
N ASP A 205 9.54 -32.41 -3.18
CA ASP A 205 8.77 -32.76 -4.38
C ASP A 205 7.39 -32.12 -4.44
N SER A 206 6.89 -31.60 -3.32
CA SER A 206 5.57 -30.95 -3.27
C SER A 206 5.45 -29.98 -2.11
N ILE A 207 4.56 -28.97 -2.28
CA ILE A 207 4.08 -28.07 -1.21
C ILE A 207 2.56 -28.02 -1.20
N THR A 208 1.99 -27.69 -0.04
CA THR A 208 0.54 -27.54 0.11
C THR A 208 0.14 -26.07 0.03
N ILE A 209 -0.82 -25.75 -0.83
CA ILE A 209 -1.50 -24.44 -0.93
C ILE A 209 -2.85 -24.57 -0.23
N TRP A 210 -3.21 -23.60 0.61
CA TRP A 210 -4.51 -23.58 1.28
C TRP A 210 -5.63 -23.29 0.29
N GLY A 211 -6.79 -23.91 0.48
CA GLY A 211 -7.95 -23.78 -0.38
C GLY A 211 -7.81 -24.57 -1.68
N THR A 212 -8.57 -24.17 -2.69
CA THR A 212 -8.60 -24.81 -4.02
C THR A 212 -7.59 -24.23 -5.00
N GLY A 213 -7.02 -23.08 -4.71
CA GLY A 213 -6.18 -22.32 -5.63
C GLY A 213 -6.96 -21.56 -6.72
N GLN A 214 -8.29 -21.67 -6.77
CA GLN A 214 -9.13 -21.04 -7.79
C GLN A 214 -9.42 -19.53 -7.57
N PRO A 215 -9.43 -18.99 -6.33
CA PRO A 215 -9.73 -17.59 -6.12
C PRO A 215 -8.84 -16.65 -6.92
N ILE A 216 -9.48 -15.65 -7.53
CA ILE A 216 -8.83 -14.65 -8.36
C ILE A 216 -8.44 -13.44 -7.51
N ARG A 217 -7.19 -13.02 -7.62
CA ARG A 217 -6.65 -11.83 -6.95
C ARG A 217 -5.92 -10.94 -7.93
N GLU A 218 -6.05 -9.66 -7.70
CA GLU A 218 -5.33 -8.63 -8.44
C GLU A 218 -4.03 -8.29 -7.72
N TRP A 219 -2.98 -7.99 -8.50
CA TRP A 219 -1.64 -7.69 -8.00
C TRP A 219 -1.08 -6.43 -8.67
N LEU A 220 -0.80 -5.41 -7.88
CA LEU A 220 -0.21 -4.15 -8.30
C LEU A 220 1.27 -4.11 -7.94
N TYR A 221 2.12 -3.91 -8.94
CA TYR A 221 3.55 -3.79 -8.67
C TYR A 221 3.84 -2.50 -7.90
N VAL A 222 4.71 -2.58 -6.89
CA VAL A 222 4.91 -1.48 -5.92
C VAL A 222 5.48 -0.20 -6.55
N GLU A 223 6.30 -0.31 -7.61
CA GLU A 223 6.79 0.89 -8.34
C GLU A 223 5.66 1.58 -9.10
N ASP A 224 4.71 0.84 -9.68
CA ASP A 224 3.51 1.42 -10.31
C ASP A 224 2.64 2.12 -9.25
N ALA A 225 2.50 1.55 -8.05
CA ALA A 225 1.80 2.20 -6.95
C ALA A 225 2.48 3.51 -6.53
N ALA A 226 3.81 3.53 -6.44
CA ALA A 226 4.59 4.72 -6.14
C ALA A 226 4.44 5.80 -7.23
N GLU A 227 4.44 5.41 -8.50
CA GLU A 227 4.22 6.33 -9.62
C GLU A 227 2.84 6.98 -9.58
N ALA A 228 1.78 6.22 -9.27
CA ALA A 228 0.44 6.77 -9.10
C ALA A 228 0.37 7.81 -7.98
N ILE A 229 1.06 7.57 -6.86
CA ILE A 229 1.18 8.55 -5.76
C ILE A 229 1.87 9.83 -6.26
N ILE A 230 3.00 9.72 -6.97
CA ILE A 230 3.75 10.87 -7.50
C ILE A 230 2.87 11.67 -8.46
N LYS A 231 2.16 11.02 -9.38
CA LYS A 231 1.24 11.68 -10.31
C LYS A 231 0.10 12.41 -9.60
N SER A 232 -0.32 11.91 -8.43
CA SER A 232 -1.38 12.55 -7.64
C SER A 232 -0.97 13.90 -7.01
N PHE A 233 0.32 14.23 -6.95
CA PHE A 233 0.81 15.53 -6.45
C PHE A 233 0.26 16.72 -7.25
N ASN A 234 -0.08 16.51 -8.51
CA ASN A 234 -0.58 17.53 -9.43
C ASN A 234 -2.12 17.59 -9.51
N LEU A 235 -2.82 16.80 -8.69
CA LEU A 235 -4.28 16.85 -8.68
C LEU A 235 -4.79 18.24 -8.20
N LYS A 236 -5.95 18.61 -8.73
CA LYS A 236 -6.63 19.83 -8.29
C LYS A 236 -6.95 19.74 -6.80
N SER A 237 -6.94 20.92 -6.16
CA SER A 237 -7.40 21.08 -4.78
C SER A 237 -8.75 20.43 -4.56
N GLY A 238 -8.87 19.67 -3.46
CA GLY A 238 -10.10 18.96 -3.13
C GLY A 238 -9.88 17.76 -2.22
N HIS A 239 -10.98 17.05 -1.96
CA HIS A 239 -10.96 15.67 -1.46
C HIS A 239 -11.01 14.72 -2.65
N ASN A 240 -9.87 14.20 -3.04
CA ASN A 240 -9.75 13.22 -4.11
C ASN A 240 -9.82 11.79 -3.54
N PHE A 241 -10.66 10.94 -4.12
CA PHE A 241 -10.82 9.56 -3.71
C PHE A 241 -10.94 8.68 -4.96
N PHE A 242 -9.99 7.75 -5.16
CA PHE A 242 -9.95 6.88 -6.33
C PHE A 242 -9.15 5.60 -6.08
N ASN A 243 -9.39 4.60 -6.91
CA ASN A 243 -8.73 3.31 -6.88
C ASN A 243 -7.47 3.29 -7.76
N VAL A 244 -6.44 2.59 -7.33
CA VAL A 244 -5.25 2.28 -8.13
C VAL A 244 -5.04 0.77 -8.17
N GLY A 245 -5.11 0.21 -9.36
CA GLY A 245 -4.93 -1.21 -9.63
C GLY A 245 -4.82 -1.50 -11.11
N VAL A 246 -4.67 -2.77 -11.44
CA VAL A 246 -4.48 -3.27 -12.82
C VAL A 246 -5.83 -3.56 -13.50
N ASN A 247 -6.89 -3.67 -12.70
CA ASN A 247 -8.24 -4.11 -13.13
C ASN A 247 -8.25 -5.50 -13.80
N LYS A 248 -7.28 -6.33 -13.46
CA LYS A 248 -7.12 -7.69 -13.95
C LYS A 248 -6.58 -8.60 -12.85
N GLY A 249 -7.26 -9.69 -12.61
CA GLY A 249 -6.86 -10.70 -11.63
C GLY A 249 -6.25 -11.94 -12.27
N ILE A 250 -5.63 -12.77 -11.43
CA ILE A 250 -5.11 -14.09 -11.75
C ILE A 250 -5.49 -15.05 -10.63
N SER A 251 -5.72 -16.34 -10.94
CA SER A 251 -5.97 -17.34 -9.92
C SER A 251 -4.72 -17.59 -9.06
N ILE A 252 -4.91 -18.04 -7.83
CA ILE A 252 -3.80 -18.35 -6.92
C ILE A 252 -2.93 -19.48 -7.49
N ILE A 253 -3.54 -20.47 -8.20
CA ILE A 253 -2.78 -21.55 -8.84
C ILE A 253 -1.93 -21.04 -10.00
N ASP A 254 -2.46 -20.16 -10.85
CA ASP A 254 -1.69 -19.60 -11.96
C ASP A 254 -0.56 -18.70 -11.44
N LEU A 255 -0.82 -17.92 -10.39
CA LEU A 255 0.20 -17.14 -9.70
C LEU A 255 1.32 -18.04 -9.16
N ALA A 256 0.96 -19.16 -8.50
CA ALA A 256 1.93 -20.10 -7.98
C ALA A 256 2.76 -20.76 -9.10
N ASN A 257 2.14 -21.06 -10.25
CA ASN A 257 2.83 -21.59 -11.42
C ASN A 257 3.84 -20.57 -12.00
N LEU A 258 3.46 -19.27 -12.11
CA LEU A 258 4.40 -18.24 -12.55
C LEU A 258 5.62 -18.13 -11.61
N ILE A 259 5.41 -18.16 -10.29
CA ILE A 259 6.49 -18.11 -9.30
C ILE A 259 7.36 -19.38 -9.39
N LYS A 260 6.74 -20.55 -9.53
CA LYS A 260 7.42 -21.83 -9.73
C LYS A 260 8.35 -21.82 -10.95
N GLU A 261 7.89 -21.26 -12.07
CA GLU A 261 8.68 -21.11 -13.29
C GLU A 261 9.88 -20.20 -13.07
N GLN A 262 9.68 -19.02 -12.44
CA GLN A 262 10.77 -18.09 -12.15
C GLN A 262 11.83 -18.70 -11.22
N LEU A 263 11.41 -19.47 -10.22
CA LEU A 263 12.31 -20.19 -9.32
C LEU A 263 12.92 -21.46 -9.94
N ASN A 264 12.43 -21.89 -11.12
CA ASN A 264 12.82 -23.17 -11.75
C ASN A 264 12.68 -24.36 -10.78
N TRP A 265 11.64 -24.37 -9.94
CA TRP A 265 11.32 -25.48 -9.06
C TRP A 265 10.53 -26.55 -9.84
N LYS A 266 10.86 -27.82 -9.65
CA LYS A 266 10.26 -28.95 -10.43
C LYS A 266 9.18 -29.72 -9.67
N GLY A 267 8.91 -29.33 -8.42
CA GLY A 267 7.89 -30.00 -7.59
C GLY A 267 6.45 -29.72 -8.03
N SER A 268 5.51 -30.15 -7.25
CA SER A 268 4.06 -30.08 -7.50
C SER A 268 3.31 -29.38 -6.38
N PHE A 269 2.09 -28.90 -6.69
CA PHE A 269 1.19 -28.31 -5.69
C PHE A 269 0.15 -29.32 -5.23
N LYS A 270 -0.06 -29.40 -3.92
CA LYS A 270 -1.20 -30.08 -3.29
C LYS A 270 -2.13 -28.99 -2.74
N PHE A 271 -3.43 -29.24 -2.73
CA PHE A 271 -4.42 -28.28 -2.26
C PHE A 271 -5.10 -28.78 -0.99
N ASP A 272 -5.16 -27.93 0.03
CA ASP A 272 -5.87 -28.23 1.29
C ASP A 272 -7.25 -27.56 1.26
N SER A 273 -8.23 -28.26 0.70
CA SER A 273 -9.61 -27.78 0.61
C SER A 273 -10.35 -27.71 1.97
N SER A 274 -9.73 -28.18 3.07
CA SER A 274 -10.26 -27.96 4.43
C SER A 274 -10.12 -26.51 4.88
N LYS A 275 -9.27 -25.73 4.20
CA LYS A 275 -9.08 -24.30 4.44
C LYS A 275 -9.96 -23.49 3.49
N PRO A 276 -10.53 -22.37 3.96
CA PRO A 276 -11.42 -21.54 3.14
C PRO A 276 -10.66 -20.85 2.01
N ASP A 277 -11.28 -20.75 0.85
CA ASP A 277 -10.78 -19.98 -0.30
C ASP A 277 -10.91 -18.44 -0.12
N GLY A 278 -11.85 -18.03 0.72
CA GLY A 278 -12.30 -16.64 0.80
C GLY A 278 -13.16 -16.24 -0.42
N ALA A 279 -13.21 -14.96 -0.75
CA ALA A 279 -13.99 -14.47 -1.89
C ALA A 279 -13.46 -15.04 -3.22
N SER A 280 -14.37 -15.35 -4.15
CA SER A 280 -14.03 -15.94 -5.47
C SER A 280 -13.15 -15.03 -6.32
N GLU A 281 -13.41 -13.72 -6.28
CA GLU A 281 -12.63 -12.71 -6.99
C GLU A 281 -12.49 -11.45 -6.14
N LYS A 282 -11.35 -10.75 -6.24
CA LYS A 282 -11.15 -9.41 -5.69
C LYS A 282 -10.25 -8.60 -6.61
N ARG A 283 -10.80 -7.52 -7.19
CA ARG A 283 -10.07 -6.54 -8.01
C ARG A 283 -10.68 -5.15 -7.86
N VAL A 284 -9.94 -4.12 -8.22
CA VAL A 284 -10.41 -2.73 -8.20
C VAL A 284 -10.74 -2.27 -9.63
N ASP A 285 -11.78 -1.48 -9.79
CA ASP A 285 -12.02 -0.70 -10.99
C ASP A 285 -11.10 0.54 -10.96
N ASN A 286 -10.31 0.75 -12.01
CA ASN A 286 -9.35 1.85 -12.10
C ASN A 286 -9.76 2.96 -13.10
N TYR A 287 -11.00 2.96 -13.54
CA TYR A 287 -11.47 3.92 -14.55
C TYR A 287 -11.32 5.38 -14.13
N ARG A 288 -11.58 5.67 -12.84
CA ARG A 288 -11.43 7.02 -12.30
C ARG A 288 -9.97 7.46 -12.32
N THR A 289 -9.03 6.59 -12.01
CA THR A 289 -7.59 6.83 -12.05
C THR A 289 -7.10 7.17 -13.45
N LEU A 290 -7.53 6.41 -14.46
CA LEU A 290 -7.22 6.70 -15.86
C LEU A 290 -7.61 8.14 -16.24
N LYS A 291 -8.79 8.59 -15.81
CA LYS A 291 -9.28 9.95 -16.09
C LYS A 291 -8.57 11.04 -15.29
N LEU A 292 -8.25 10.78 -14.02
CA LEU A 292 -7.67 11.79 -13.12
C LEU A 292 -6.17 11.98 -13.33
N LEU A 293 -5.44 10.89 -13.58
CA LEU A 293 -3.99 10.90 -13.63
C LEU A 293 -3.43 10.78 -15.06
N ASP A 294 -4.29 10.47 -16.05
CA ASP A 294 -3.85 10.08 -17.41
C ASP A 294 -2.76 9.01 -17.33
N TRP A 295 -3.02 7.96 -16.53
CA TRP A 295 -2.04 6.96 -16.16
C TRP A 295 -2.68 5.59 -15.88
N GLN A 296 -1.92 4.55 -16.14
CA GLN A 296 -2.25 3.17 -15.78
C GLN A 296 -0.97 2.41 -15.42
N PRO A 297 -1.06 1.33 -14.62
CA PRO A 297 0.08 0.47 -14.33
C PRO A 297 0.72 -0.07 -15.62
N SER A 298 2.03 -0.02 -15.69
CA SER A 298 2.81 -0.42 -16.87
C SER A 298 3.52 -1.76 -16.70
N THR A 299 3.74 -2.21 -15.46
CA THR A 299 4.48 -3.43 -15.16
C THR A 299 3.62 -4.66 -15.41
N ARG A 300 4.03 -5.51 -16.37
CA ARG A 300 3.36 -6.81 -16.56
C ARG A 300 3.60 -7.71 -15.35
N LEU A 301 2.58 -8.49 -14.97
CA LEU A 301 2.67 -9.36 -13.78
C LEU A 301 3.88 -10.30 -13.83
N VAL A 302 4.19 -10.89 -14.99
CA VAL A 302 5.32 -11.80 -15.14
C VAL A 302 6.67 -11.10 -14.89
N ASP A 303 6.81 -9.85 -15.34
CA ASP A 303 8.04 -9.07 -15.15
C ASP A 303 8.20 -8.65 -13.68
N GLY A 304 7.11 -8.19 -13.05
CA GLY A 304 7.10 -7.84 -11.64
C GLY A 304 7.37 -9.05 -10.73
N ILE A 305 6.81 -10.24 -11.05
CA ILE A 305 7.12 -11.48 -10.32
C ILE A 305 8.60 -11.81 -10.45
N LYS A 306 9.17 -11.72 -11.66
CA LYS A 306 10.60 -11.96 -11.88
C LYS A 306 11.45 -11.05 -10.98
N LEU A 307 11.21 -9.75 -11.00
CA LEU A 307 11.94 -8.79 -10.17
C LEU A 307 11.81 -9.07 -8.68
N THR A 308 10.61 -9.49 -8.23
CA THR A 308 10.34 -9.84 -6.83
C THR A 308 11.09 -11.09 -6.40
N VAL A 309 11.04 -12.13 -7.24
CA VAL A 309 11.71 -13.40 -6.98
C VAL A 309 13.24 -13.23 -7.01
N ASP A 310 13.79 -12.54 -8.00
CA ASP A 310 15.23 -12.28 -8.11
C ASP A 310 15.73 -11.55 -6.86
N TRP A 311 15.01 -10.49 -6.43
CA TRP A 311 15.34 -9.77 -5.21
C TRP A 311 15.27 -10.66 -3.96
N TYR A 312 14.22 -11.49 -3.84
CA TYR A 312 14.07 -12.39 -2.69
C TYR A 312 15.22 -13.40 -2.63
N VAL A 313 15.55 -14.04 -3.74
CA VAL A 313 16.67 -15.00 -3.83
C VAL A 313 17.99 -14.31 -3.45
N GLU A 314 18.21 -13.08 -3.88
CA GLU A 314 19.44 -12.33 -3.55
C GLU A 314 19.51 -11.99 -2.06
N SER A 315 18.38 -11.64 -1.45
CA SER A 315 18.30 -11.32 -0.01
C SER A 315 18.52 -12.53 0.91
N GLN A 316 18.53 -13.77 0.37
CA GLN A 316 18.77 -15.01 1.14
C GLN A 316 20.23 -15.49 1.07
N LYS A 317 21.08 -14.82 0.29
CA LYS A 317 22.52 -15.07 0.21
C LYS A 317 23.27 -14.38 1.34
#